data_7af6c4b8ed24a397664d6098188b5879
#
_entry.id   7af6c4b8ed24a397664d6098188b5879
#
_cell.length_a   1.000
_cell.length_b   1.000
_cell.length_c   1.000
_cell.angle_alpha   90.00
_cell.angle_beta   90.00
_cell.angle_gamma   90.00
#
_symmetry.space_group_name_H-M   'P 1'
#
loop_
_entity.id
_entity.type
_entity.pdbx_description
1 polymer ?
#
loop_
_entity_poly.entity_id
_entity_poly.type
_entity_poly.pdbx_seq_one_letter_code
_entity_poly.pdbx_strand_id
1 'polypeptide(L)' 'MESVIKWQTGEPLYVGMYITTLRNGDISYDCWSVDKYGTKRWVKQERVVAWCKISDIEPYKPKDDGIIPF' A
#
# COMPACT_ATOMS: atom_id res chain seq x y z
N MET A 1 8.69 19.29 5.45
CA MET A 1 9.20 18.17 4.62
C MET A 1 8.09 17.24 4.25
N GLU A 2 7.93 17.02 3.01
CA GLU A 2 6.89 16.16 2.51
C GLU A 2 7.39 14.74 2.39
N SER A 3 6.56 13.82 2.80
CA SER A 3 6.83 12.42 2.49
C SER A 3 6.32 12.13 1.09
N VAL A 4 7.09 11.35 0.37
CA VAL A 4 6.76 11.02 -1.00
C VAL A 4 6.39 9.55 -1.05
N ILE A 5 5.18 9.28 -1.49
CA ILE A 5 4.74 7.92 -1.70
C ILE A 5 4.98 7.59 -3.16
N LYS A 6 5.73 6.53 -3.39
CA LYS A 6 6.07 6.12 -4.74
C LYS A 6 5.03 5.16 -5.26
N TRP A 7 4.07 5.71 -5.98
CA TRP A 7 3.02 4.88 -6.56
C TRP A 7 3.57 4.12 -7.76
N GLN A 8 3.19 2.88 -7.86
CA GLN A 8 3.57 2.02 -8.96
C GLN A 8 2.30 1.50 -9.62
N THR A 9 2.43 1.14 -10.88
CA THR A 9 1.31 0.61 -11.64
C THR A 9 1.64 -0.79 -12.12
N GLY A 10 0.63 -1.47 -12.64
CA GLY A 10 0.81 -2.84 -13.08
C GLY A 10 0.67 -3.80 -11.92
N GLU A 11 1.22 -4.99 -12.07
CA GLU A 11 1.11 -6.02 -11.05
C GLU A 11 2.32 -5.97 -10.14
N PRO A 12 2.11 -6.09 -8.83
CA PRO A 12 3.25 -6.23 -7.92
C PRO A 12 4.05 -7.48 -8.24
N LEU A 13 5.34 -7.41 -7.98
CA LEU A 13 6.22 -8.55 -8.20
C LEU A 13 6.07 -9.62 -7.13
N TYR A 14 5.68 -9.23 -5.94
CA TYR A 14 5.63 -10.15 -4.80
C TYR A 14 4.26 -10.10 -4.15
N VAL A 15 3.86 -11.24 -3.61
CA VAL A 15 2.64 -11.28 -2.79
C VAL A 15 2.86 -10.52 -1.51
N GLY A 16 1.80 -9.95 -0.97
CA GLY A 16 1.90 -9.19 0.27
C GLY A 16 0.85 -8.11 0.34
N MET A 17 0.95 -7.31 1.37
CA MET A 17 0.00 -6.21 1.60
C MET A 17 0.52 -4.93 0.99
N TYR A 18 -0.39 -4.20 0.38
CA TYR A 18 -0.06 -2.94 -0.29
C TYR A 18 -1.13 -1.90 0.01
N ILE A 19 -0.70 -0.65 -0.04
CA ILE A 19 -1.65 0.47 -0.06
C ILE A 19 -2.01 0.70 -1.51
N THR A 20 -3.28 0.90 -1.78
CA THR A 20 -3.77 0.96 -3.15
C THR A 20 -4.51 2.26 -3.42
N THR A 21 -4.47 2.68 -4.66
CA THR A 21 -5.34 3.74 -5.17
C THR A 21 -6.32 3.08 -6.12
N LEU A 22 -7.59 3.32 -5.88
CA LEU A 22 -8.65 2.74 -6.69
C LEU A 22 -8.99 3.65 -7.85
N ARG A 23 -9.67 3.08 -8.83
CA ARG A 23 -10.02 3.83 -10.03
C ARG A 23 -10.82 5.08 -9.73
N ASN A 24 -11.64 5.06 -8.68
CA ASN A 24 -12.43 6.22 -8.31
C ASN A 24 -11.65 7.26 -7.52
N GLY A 25 -10.35 7.03 -7.30
CA GLY A 25 -9.50 7.96 -6.58
C GLY A 25 -9.37 7.70 -5.09
N ASP A 26 -10.08 6.72 -4.58
CA ASP A 26 -10.01 6.42 -3.15
C ASP A 26 -8.71 5.68 -2.82
N ILE A 27 -8.24 5.89 -1.61
CA ILE A 27 -7.12 5.15 -1.06
C ILE A 27 -7.68 3.96 -0.29
N SER A 28 -7.05 2.83 -0.49
CA SER A 28 -7.45 1.59 0.18
C SER A 28 -6.21 0.77 0.48
N TYR A 29 -6.41 -0.44 0.92
CA TYR A 29 -5.32 -1.39 1.07
C TYR A 29 -5.84 -2.75 0.64
N ASP A 30 -4.93 -3.60 0.21
CA ASP A 30 -5.32 -4.92 -0.28
C ASP A 30 -4.11 -5.83 -0.26
N CYS A 31 -4.37 -7.10 -0.40
CA CYS A 31 -3.35 -8.11 -0.46
C CYS A 31 -3.23 -8.61 -1.89
N TRP A 32 -2.02 -8.60 -2.42
CA TRP A 32 -1.72 -9.21 -3.70
C TRP A 32 -1.38 -10.66 -3.42
N SER A 33 -2.16 -11.58 -3.95
CA SER A 33 -2.06 -12.97 -3.56
C SER A 33 -2.23 -13.88 -4.75
N VAL A 34 -1.87 -15.14 -4.54
CA VAL A 34 -2.00 -16.18 -5.54
C VAL A 34 -3.07 -17.15 -5.05
N ASP A 35 -4.05 -17.43 -5.88
CA ASP A 35 -5.08 -18.38 -5.51
C ASP A 35 -4.60 -19.82 -5.73
N LYS A 36 -5.47 -20.77 -5.45
CA LYS A 36 -5.08 -22.18 -5.53
C LYS A 36 -4.77 -22.64 -6.95
N TYR A 37 -5.14 -21.84 -7.94
CA TYR A 37 -4.87 -22.15 -9.34
C TYR A 37 -3.64 -21.44 -9.87
N GLY A 38 -2.94 -20.69 -9.01
CA GLY A 38 -1.77 -19.95 -9.43
C GLY A 38 -2.07 -18.58 -10.02
N THR A 39 -3.32 -18.15 -9.99
CA THR A 39 -3.69 -16.85 -10.53
C THR A 39 -3.45 -15.78 -9.50
N LYS A 40 -2.69 -14.76 -9.88
CA LYS A 40 -2.38 -13.63 -8.99
C LYS A 40 -3.46 -12.59 -9.12
N ARG A 41 -3.90 -12.08 -7.99
CA ARG A 41 -4.96 -11.09 -7.99
C ARG A 41 -5.02 -10.34 -6.66
N TRP A 42 -5.75 -9.24 -6.69
CA TRP A 42 -6.08 -8.50 -5.49
C TRP A 42 -7.22 -9.23 -4.78
N VAL A 43 -7.05 -9.46 -3.49
CA VAL A 43 -8.01 -10.28 -2.74
C VAL A 43 -9.39 -9.65 -2.72
N LYS A 44 -9.46 -8.34 -2.55
CA LYS A 44 -10.74 -7.65 -2.50
C LYS A 44 -11.37 -7.46 -3.87
N GLN A 45 -10.61 -7.71 -4.93
CA GLN A 45 -11.09 -7.59 -6.31
C GLN A 45 -11.54 -6.18 -6.64
N GLU A 46 -10.96 -5.18 -5.98
CA GLU A 46 -11.22 -3.79 -6.29
C GLU A 46 -10.43 -3.37 -7.52
N ARG A 47 -10.86 -2.27 -8.12
CA ARG A 47 -10.18 -1.77 -9.31
C ARG A 47 -9.00 -0.92 -8.90
N VAL A 48 -7.87 -1.56 -8.70
CA VAL A 48 -6.64 -0.91 -8.28
C VAL A 48 -5.95 -0.34 -9.51
N VAL A 49 -5.63 0.94 -9.49
CA VAL A 49 -4.90 1.57 -10.59
C VAL A 49 -3.46 1.85 -10.23
N ALA A 50 -3.14 1.91 -8.94
CA ALA A 50 -1.78 2.11 -8.48
C ALA A 50 -1.65 1.53 -7.09
N TRP A 51 -0.42 1.20 -6.72
CA TRP A 51 -0.17 0.62 -5.41
C TRP A 51 1.21 1.05 -4.93
N CYS A 52 1.44 0.93 -3.63
CA CYS A 52 2.77 1.13 -3.08
C CYS A 52 2.98 0.15 -1.94
N LYS A 53 4.22 -0.20 -1.69
CA LYS A 53 4.55 -1.08 -0.58
C LYS A 53 4.32 -0.34 0.73
N ILE A 54 3.80 -1.07 1.72
CA ILE A 54 3.65 -0.49 3.04
C ILE A 54 5.01 -0.05 3.58
N SER A 55 6.05 -0.80 3.28
CA SER A 55 7.39 -0.46 3.73
C SER A 55 7.94 0.81 3.11
N ASP A 56 7.34 1.27 2.02
CA ASP A 56 7.76 2.52 1.39
C ASP A 56 7.16 3.74 2.06
N ILE A 57 6.27 3.53 3.01
CA ILE A 57 5.61 4.61 3.73
C ILE A 57 6.33 4.79 5.05
N GLU A 58 6.85 5.99 5.26
CA GLU A 58 7.56 6.26 6.50
C GLU A 58 6.55 6.40 7.63
N PRO A 59 6.87 5.84 8.78
CA PRO A 59 6.00 6.02 9.92
C PRO A 59 6.04 7.46 10.39
N TYR A 60 5.00 7.86 11.07
CA TYR A 60 4.96 9.17 11.68
C TYR A 60 6.09 9.31 12.67
N LYS A 61 6.79 10.42 12.58
CA LYS A 61 7.88 10.72 13.51
C LYS A 61 7.47 11.92 14.32
N PRO A 62 7.17 11.74 15.60
CA PRO A 62 6.83 12.90 16.42
C PRO A 62 8.03 13.83 16.53
N LYS A 63 7.74 15.08 16.78
CA LYS A 63 8.80 16.04 17.00
C LYS A 63 9.62 15.61 18.18
N ASP A 64 10.91 15.88 18.07
CA ASP A 64 11.83 15.45 19.09
C ASP A 64 11.86 16.46 20.22
N ASP A 65 10.73 16.65 20.86
CA ASP A 65 10.66 17.47 22.05
C ASP A 65 10.71 16.62 23.31
N GLY A 66 10.90 15.33 23.12
CA GLY A 66 11.05 14.45 24.25
C GLY A 66 9.78 14.06 24.95
N ILE A 67 8.66 14.48 24.43
CA ILE A 67 7.39 14.19 25.09
C ILE A 67 6.68 13.08 24.36
N ILE A 68 6.52 11.98 25.03
CA ILE A 68 5.74 10.86 24.53
C ILE A 68 4.51 10.76 25.39
N PRO A 69 3.35 10.98 24.84
CA PRO A 69 2.15 11.06 25.66
C PRO A 69 1.67 9.75 26.24
N PHE A 70 2.33 8.69 25.96
CA PHE A 70 1.89 7.41 26.56
C PHE A 70 3.00 6.45 26.78
#